data_02194da4f17d15865b0ec56472214db5
#
_entry.id   02194da4f17d15865b0ec56472214db5
#
_cell.length_a   1.000
_cell.length_b   1.000
_cell.length_c   1.000
_cell.angle_alpha   90.00
_cell.angle_beta   90.00
_cell.angle_gamma   90.00
#
_symmetry.space_group_name_H-M   'P 1'
#
loop_
_entity.id
_entity.type
_entity.pdbx_description
1 polymer ?
#
loop_
_entity_poly.entity_id
_entity_poly.type
_entity_poly.pdbx_seq_one_letter_code
_entity_poly.pdbx_strand_id
1 'polypeptide(L)'
;ADAGVDAVFFDCTNGSLTWQPEAGVTLAGGMAGEKYFLYYPYQETAKMAGKVNATDTTSDGDFFATLINDWQPEADQSDYTQGYTASDLMTATGSGSKADGKLSLSFSMTHRMALAVVEMPKTVYKFTDTSIPDYVIATTADFSGEAKPCRNTDGTYRYFVRPGQGNTVTLTGSYADGKKEFFITPNNISVSSYKTYKVDGAPTIDKDHNLQVGDYLLADGNIVGKDETLTEEQKASVIAIVFHAGHHENDASDY
;
A
#
# COMPACT_ATOMS: atom_id res chain seq x y z
N ALA A 1 27.11 18.66 19.55
CA ALA A 1 26.00 17.97 18.92
C ALA A 1 26.63 16.96 17.99
N ASP A 2 26.58 15.70 18.37
CA ASP A 2 27.02 14.66 17.48
C ASP A 2 26.09 14.65 16.28
N ALA A 3 26.66 14.81 15.09
CA ALA A 3 25.97 14.49 13.87
C ALA A 3 25.44 13.07 14.01
N GLY A 4 24.16 12.91 13.89
CA GLY A 4 23.51 11.64 14.13
C GLY A 4 24.11 10.54 13.25
N VAL A 5 23.98 9.33 13.70
CA VAL A 5 24.32 8.16 12.93
C VAL A 5 23.34 8.09 11.76
N ASP A 6 23.82 8.33 10.54
CA ASP A 6 22.99 8.54 9.36
C ASP A 6 22.26 7.28 8.88
N ALA A 7 22.63 6.10 9.38
CA ALA A 7 21.92 4.88 9.05
C ALA A 7 22.09 3.84 10.15
N VAL A 8 21.02 3.47 10.77
CA VAL A 8 20.91 2.27 11.59
C VAL A 8 19.96 1.34 10.88
N PHE A 9 20.47 0.25 10.33
CA PHE A 9 19.65 -0.81 9.77
C PHE A 9 19.19 -1.73 10.89
N PHE A 10 17.95 -2.12 10.78
CA PHE A 10 17.34 -3.03 11.72
C PHE A 10 16.95 -4.30 10.97
N ASP A 11 17.56 -5.40 11.35
CA ASP A 11 17.27 -6.69 10.76
C ASP A 11 16.13 -7.38 11.54
N CYS A 12 15.14 -7.85 10.79
CA CYS A 12 14.00 -8.60 11.32
C CYS A 12 14.26 -10.09 11.12
N THR A 13 15.10 -10.67 11.94
CA THR A 13 15.42 -12.09 11.85
C THR A 13 14.41 -12.89 12.68
N ASN A 14 13.78 -13.91 12.08
CA ASN A 14 12.85 -14.85 12.73
C ASN A 14 11.56 -14.23 13.31
N GLY A 15 11.00 -13.21 12.67
CA GLY A 15 9.73 -12.60 13.11
C GLY A 15 9.83 -11.81 14.43
N SER A 16 11.02 -11.64 14.99
CA SER A 16 11.29 -10.77 16.12
C SER A 16 11.89 -9.46 15.62
N LEU A 17 11.22 -8.35 15.91
CA LEU A 17 11.75 -7.00 15.62
C LEU A 17 12.90 -6.70 16.58
N THR A 18 14.07 -7.26 16.32
CA THR A 18 15.28 -6.92 17.06
C THR A 18 16.08 -5.92 16.24
N TRP A 19 16.12 -4.70 16.69
CA TRP A 19 16.87 -3.63 16.06
C TRP A 19 18.36 -3.83 16.33
N GLN A 20 19.15 -3.97 15.28
CA GLN A 20 20.60 -4.03 15.39
C GLN A 20 21.22 -2.86 14.63
N PRO A 21 22.17 -2.14 15.22
CA PRO A 21 22.93 -1.14 14.46
C PRO A 21 23.68 -1.82 13.33
N GLU A 22 23.82 -1.12 12.21
CA GLU A 22 24.69 -1.55 11.12
C GLU A 22 26.10 -1.90 11.64
N ALA A 23 26.73 -2.89 11.02
CA ALA A 23 28.05 -3.35 11.42
C ALA A 23 29.07 -2.19 11.45
N GLY A 24 29.72 -1.99 12.59
CA GLY A 24 30.65 -0.90 12.81
C GLY A 24 30.04 0.40 13.33
N VAL A 25 28.70 0.48 13.47
CA VAL A 25 28.01 1.61 14.05
C VAL A 25 27.83 1.39 15.55
N THR A 26 28.30 2.33 16.35
CA THR A 26 28.06 2.37 17.79
C THR A 26 27.10 3.50 18.10
N LEU A 27 25.93 3.16 18.64
CA LEU A 27 25.00 4.16 19.19
C LEU A 27 25.57 4.68 20.52
N ALA A 28 26.10 5.90 20.49
CA ALA A 28 26.40 6.65 21.70
C ALA A 28 25.10 7.29 22.17
N GLY A 29 24.79 7.20 23.45
CA GLY A 29 23.59 7.83 24.00
C GLY A 29 22.90 6.94 25.03
N GLY A 30 21.65 7.24 25.30
CA GLY A 30 20.83 6.52 26.29
C GLY A 30 20.77 7.22 27.63
N MET A 31 21.06 8.54 27.66
CA MET A 31 20.80 9.35 28.83
C MET A 31 19.33 9.75 28.92
N ALA A 32 18.80 9.88 30.12
CA ALA A 32 17.43 10.35 30.30
C ALA A 32 17.25 11.74 29.69
N GLY A 33 16.25 11.89 28.83
CA GLY A 33 15.93 13.14 28.17
C GLY A 33 16.56 13.34 26.78
N GLU A 34 17.38 12.39 26.29
CA GLU A 34 17.83 12.43 24.90
C GLU A 34 16.69 12.16 23.93
N LYS A 35 16.65 12.95 22.85
CA LYS A 35 15.72 12.76 21.74
C LYS A 35 16.43 12.04 20.61
N TYR A 36 15.70 11.16 19.97
CA TYR A 36 16.13 10.47 18.76
C TYR A 36 15.19 10.85 17.63
N PHE A 37 15.76 11.24 16.49
CA PHE A 37 14.99 11.58 15.30
C PHE A 37 15.15 10.46 14.28
N LEU A 38 14.04 9.91 13.83
CA LEU A 38 13.98 8.75 12.96
C LEU A 38 13.24 9.12 11.67
N TYR A 39 13.66 8.53 10.56
CA TYR A 39 12.96 8.66 9.28
C TYR A 39 12.94 7.32 8.55
N TYR A 40 11.97 7.16 7.69
CA TYR A 40 11.80 6.04 6.76
C TYR A 40 11.17 6.57 5.46
N PRO A 41 11.52 6.05 4.27
CA PRO A 41 12.47 4.96 4.00
C PRO A 41 13.93 5.43 4.10
N TYR A 42 14.83 4.48 4.29
CA TYR A 42 16.26 4.75 4.31
C TYR A 42 16.73 5.46 3.04
N GLN A 43 17.63 6.43 3.22
CA GLN A 43 18.32 7.12 2.15
C GLN A 43 19.84 7.02 2.38
N GLU A 44 20.59 6.87 1.29
CA GLU A 44 22.04 6.93 1.37
C GLU A 44 22.52 8.27 1.97
N THR A 45 23.60 8.22 2.74
CA THR A 45 24.21 9.38 3.43
C THR A 45 24.37 10.60 2.50
N ALA A 46 24.80 10.38 1.25
CA ALA A 46 24.96 11.45 0.27
C ALA A 46 23.64 12.18 -0.05
N LYS A 47 22.52 11.46 -0.06
CA LYS A 47 21.19 12.03 -0.29
C LYS A 47 20.66 12.79 0.94
N MET A 48 21.17 12.46 2.13
CA MET A 48 20.78 13.11 3.37
C MET A 48 21.58 14.37 3.69
N ALA A 49 22.65 14.66 2.94
CA ALA A 49 23.47 15.86 3.14
C ALA A 49 22.61 17.13 3.04
N GLY A 50 22.61 17.95 4.11
CA GLY A 50 21.82 19.18 4.22
C GLY A 50 20.30 18.96 4.40
N LYS A 51 19.83 17.74 4.61
CA LYS A 51 18.40 17.42 4.78
C LYS A 51 17.94 17.46 6.25
N VAL A 52 18.86 17.55 7.19
CA VAL A 52 18.55 17.63 8.62
C VAL A 52 18.90 18.99 9.17
N ASN A 53 18.05 19.51 10.06
CA ASN A 53 18.28 20.74 10.80
C ASN A 53 18.70 20.42 12.24
N ALA A 54 19.99 20.19 12.45
CA ALA A 54 20.52 19.83 13.78
C ALA A 54 20.41 20.95 14.83
N THR A 55 20.06 22.17 14.43
CA THR A 55 19.88 23.30 15.36
C THR A 55 18.44 23.43 15.86
N ASP A 56 17.48 22.79 15.19
CA ASP A 56 16.09 22.76 15.64
C ASP A 56 15.67 21.33 15.99
N THR A 57 15.72 21.03 17.26
CA THR A 57 15.39 19.73 17.84
C THR A 57 14.04 19.76 18.59
N THR A 58 13.16 20.69 18.20
CA THR A 58 11.84 20.84 18.83
C THR A 58 10.97 19.60 18.54
N SER A 59 10.88 19.22 17.26
CA SER A 59 10.16 18.04 16.80
C SER A 59 10.90 17.39 15.63
N ASP A 60 10.49 16.18 15.25
CA ASP A 60 10.95 15.51 14.03
C ASP A 60 10.56 16.29 12.78
N GLY A 61 9.41 16.96 12.78
CA GLY A 61 8.98 17.83 11.69
C GLY A 61 9.93 19.00 11.46
N ASP A 62 10.42 19.63 12.54
CA ASP A 62 11.38 20.74 12.46
C ASP A 62 12.79 20.23 12.12
N PHE A 63 13.22 19.13 12.74
CA PHE A 63 14.51 18.51 12.47
C PHE A 63 14.63 18.04 11.00
N PHE A 64 13.58 17.44 10.43
CA PHE A 64 13.53 16.96 9.06
C PHE A 64 12.82 17.93 8.08
N ALA A 65 12.62 19.20 8.44
CA ALA A 65 11.85 20.15 7.62
C ALA A 65 12.34 20.19 6.15
N THR A 66 13.65 20.25 5.92
CA THR A 66 14.21 20.25 4.56
C THR A 66 13.96 18.94 3.84
N LEU A 67 14.15 17.79 4.51
CA LEU A 67 13.85 16.47 3.95
C LEU A 67 12.39 16.39 3.52
N ILE A 68 11.47 16.78 4.39
CA ILE A 68 10.02 16.75 4.14
C ILE A 68 9.64 17.64 2.95
N ASN A 69 10.21 18.84 2.90
CA ASN A 69 9.93 19.80 1.83
C ASN A 69 10.46 19.34 0.46
N ASP A 70 11.59 18.67 0.46
CA ASP A 70 12.25 18.24 -0.77
C ASP A 70 11.82 16.84 -1.23
N TRP A 71 11.11 16.09 -0.37
CA TRP A 71 10.71 14.72 -0.69
C TRP A 71 9.79 14.68 -1.89
N GLN A 72 10.11 13.80 -2.83
CA GLN A 72 9.29 13.52 -4.00
C GLN A 72 8.96 12.02 -4.01
N PRO A 73 7.68 11.64 -3.90
CA PRO A 73 7.25 10.27 -4.15
C PRO A 73 7.67 9.81 -5.55
N GLU A 74 8.00 8.53 -5.69
CA GLU A 74 8.33 7.94 -6.98
C GLU A 74 7.14 8.05 -7.95
N ALA A 75 7.44 8.27 -9.23
CA ALA A 75 6.41 8.33 -10.25
C ALA A 75 5.79 6.94 -10.49
N ASP A 76 6.63 5.92 -10.63
CA ASP A 76 6.18 4.53 -10.71
C ASP A 76 6.17 3.89 -9.32
N GLN A 77 4.99 3.74 -8.75
CA GLN A 77 4.76 3.10 -7.46
C GLN A 77 4.13 1.71 -7.61
N SER A 78 4.15 1.11 -8.80
CA SER A 78 3.55 -0.20 -9.06
C SER A 78 4.26 -1.34 -8.33
N ASP A 79 5.57 -1.21 -8.10
CA ASP A 79 6.33 -2.10 -7.23
C ASP A 79 6.10 -1.72 -5.76
N TYR A 80 5.67 -2.70 -4.96
CA TYR A 80 5.36 -2.47 -3.56
C TYR A 80 6.58 -1.99 -2.75
N THR A 81 7.75 -2.56 -2.98
CA THR A 81 8.95 -2.29 -2.18
C THR A 81 9.71 -1.07 -2.67
N GLN A 82 9.97 -1.00 -3.97
CA GLN A 82 10.86 0.02 -4.55
C GLN A 82 10.13 1.30 -4.97
N GLY A 83 8.85 1.20 -5.28
CA GLY A 83 8.04 2.35 -5.67
C GLY A 83 7.11 2.83 -4.55
N TYR A 84 6.20 1.96 -4.12
CA TYR A 84 5.15 2.35 -3.17
C TYR A 84 5.69 2.67 -1.78
N THR A 85 6.34 1.72 -1.10
CA THR A 85 6.85 1.96 0.25
C THR A 85 8.01 2.96 0.27
N ALA A 86 8.79 3.04 -0.82
CA ALA A 86 9.85 4.03 -0.98
C ALA A 86 9.31 5.47 -1.13
N SER A 87 8.04 5.64 -1.50
CA SER A 87 7.39 6.95 -1.64
C SER A 87 6.86 7.50 -0.31
N ASP A 88 6.67 6.64 0.69
CA ASP A 88 6.02 7.00 1.96
C ASP A 88 7.04 7.51 2.99
N LEU A 89 7.36 8.80 2.92
CA LEU A 89 8.20 9.40 3.95
C LEU A 89 7.48 9.42 5.29
N MET A 90 8.10 8.79 6.27
CA MET A 90 7.67 8.85 7.67
C MET A 90 8.79 9.38 8.56
N THR A 91 8.44 10.12 9.60
CA THR A 91 9.40 10.61 10.59
C THR A 91 8.86 10.41 12.01
N ALA A 92 9.73 10.40 12.99
CA ALA A 92 9.37 10.31 14.40
C ALA A 92 10.37 11.03 15.30
N THR A 93 9.86 11.53 16.43
CA THR A 93 10.65 11.85 17.60
C THR A 93 10.56 10.68 18.57
N GLY A 94 11.70 10.10 18.88
CA GLY A 94 11.79 8.99 19.82
C GLY A 94 12.44 9.39 21.14
N SER A 95 12.19 8.61 22.16
CA SER A 95 12.87 8.67 23.45
C SER A 95 13.64 7.38 23.72
N GLY A 96 14.81 7.51 24.34
CA GLY A 96 15.66 6.39 24.69
C GLY A 96 15.69 6.14 26.19
N SER A 97 15.82 4.88 26.55
CA SER A 97 16.15 4.44 27.91
C SER A 97 17.26 3.40 27.86
N LYS A 98 18.17 3.45 28.82
CA LYS A 98 19.27 2.48 28.91
C LYS A 98 19.14 1.67 30.17
N ALA A 99 19.02 0.35 30.00
CA ALA A 99 19.01 -0.60 31.11
C ALA A 99 19.89 -1.81 30.73
N ASP A 100 20.67 -2.32 31.67
CA ASP A 100 21.52 -3.51 31.50
C ASP A 100 22.44 -3.46 30.25
N GLY A 101 22.96 -2.26 29.94
CA GLY A 101 23.80 -2.04 28.77
C GLY A 101 23.09 -2.00 27.43
N LYS A 102 21.76 -2.12 27.41
CA LYS A 102 20.91 -2.05 26.22
C LYS A 102 20.23 -0.69 26.12
N LEU A 103 20.19 -0.11 24.93
CA LEU A 103 19.39 1.06 24.59
C LEU A 103 18.05 0.58 24.04
N SER A 104 16.96 1.02 24.67
CA SER A 104 15.61 0.83 24.17
C SER A 104 15.09 2.15 23.63
N LEU A 105 14.60 2.16 22.39
CA LEU A 105 13.98 3.31 21.76
C LEU A 105 12.46 3.11 21.69
N SER A 106 11.72 4.15 22.06
CA SER A 106 10.27 4.21 21.91
C SER A 106 9.92 5.36 20.98
N PHE A 107 9.17 5.07 19.90
CA PHE A 107 8.77 6.08 18.92
C PHE A 107 7.49 5.64 18.19
N SER A 108 6.82 6.62 17.57
CA SER A 108 5.69 6.39 16.69
C SER A 108 5.93 7.16 15.40
N MET A 109 5.99 6.46 14.28
CA MET A 109 6.20 7.08 12.96
C MET A 109 4.95 7.83 12.51
N THR A 110 5.17 9.00 11.91
CA THR A 110 4.11 9.83 11.32
C THR A 110 4.36 9.95 9.82
N HIS A 111 3.38 9.62 9.01
CA HIS A 111 3.43 9.82 7.57
C HIS A 111 3.56 11.31 7.23
N ARG A 112 4.41 11.65 6.29
CA ARG A 112 4.62 13.01 5.78
C ARG A 112 4.02 13.22 4.41
N MET A 113 3.65 12.15 3.74
CA MET A 113 2.96 12.17 2.47
C MET A 113 1.45 12.02 2.65
N ALA A 114 0.72 12.17 1.56
CA ALA A 114 -0.71 11.95 1.46
C ALA A 114 -0.99 10.78 0.53
N LEU A 115 -2.10 10.08 0.71
CA LEU A 115 -2.42 8.88 -0.05
C LEU A 115 -3.66 9.09 -0.92
N ALA A 116 -3.53 8.88 -2.22
CA ALA A 116 -4.65 8.70 -3.13
C ALA A 116 -5.03 7.21 -3.18
N VAL A 117 -6.31 6.91 -3.00
CA VAL A 117 -6.87 5.56 -3.13
C VAL A 117 -7.82 5.57 -4.31
N VAL A 118 -7.57 4.72 -5.30
CA VAL A 118 -8.44 4.59 -6.48
C VAL A 118 -9.27 3.32 -6.34
N GLU A 119 -10.58 3.49 -6.30
CA GLU A 119 -11.55 2.40 -6.29
C GLU A 119 -12.09 2.17 -7.70
N MET A 120 -12.03 0.93 -8.14
CA MET A 120 -12.57 0.48 -9.41
C MET A 120 -13.98 -0.09 -9.23
N PRO A 121 -14.80 -0.13 -10.28
CA PRO A 121 -16.04 -0.92 -10.29
C PRO A 121 -15.76 -2.36 -9.88
N LYS A 122 -16.73 -3.00 -9.23
CA LYS A 122 -16.60 -4.39 -8.79
C LYS A 122 -17.88 -5.18 -9.00
N THR A 123 -17.75 -6.47 -9.17
CA THR A 123 -18.86 -7.43 -9.18
C THR A 123 -18.78 -8.25 -7.90
N VAL A 124 -19.90 -8.42 -7.23
CA VAL A 124 -20.03 -9.25 -6.03
C VAL A 124 -21.02 -10.38 -6.35
N TYR A 125 -20.54 -11.60 -6.31
CA TYR A 125 -21.39 -12.78 -6.40
C TYR A 125 -21.81 -13.17 -4.99
N LYS A 126 -23.12 -13.12 -4.75
CA LYS A 126 -23.76 -13.57 -3.51
C LYS A 126 -24.31 -14.95 -3.74
N PHE A 127 -24.03 -15.87 -2.84
CA PHE A 127 -24.51 -17.23 -2.96
C PHE A 127 -25.77 -17.43 -2.12
N THR A 128 -26.68 -18.29 -2.59
CA THR A 128 -27.90 -18.66 -1.87
C THR A 128 -27.55 -19.36 -0.55
N ASP A 129 -26.47 -20.16 -0.55
CA ASP A 129 -25.89 -20.72 0.65
C ASP A 129 -25.04 -19.64 1.35
N THR A 130 -25.55 -19.13 2.48
CA THR A 130 -24.90 -18.08 3.26
C THR A 130 -23.64 -18.53 3.99
N SER A 131 -23.33 -19.84 3.98
CA SER A 131 -22.06 -20.37 4.48
C SER A 131 -20.90 -20.14 3.50
N ILE A 132 -21.20 -19.87 2.24
CA ILE A 132 -20.22 -19.54 1.21
C ILE A 132 -20.00 -18.02 1.24
N PRO A 133 -18.76 -17.54 1.45
CA PRO A 133 -18.46 -16.09 1.42
C PRO A 133 -18.76 -15.48 0.06
N ASP A 134 -19.12 -14.19 0.06
CA ASP A 134 -19.28 -13.43 -1.17
C ASP A 134 -18.00 -13.46 -2.00
N TYR A 135 -18.11 -13.76 -3.29
CA TYR A 135 -16.98 -13.70 -4.21
C TYR A 135 -16.91 -12.33 -4.89
N VAL A 136 -15.84 -11.60 -4.63
CA VAL A 136 -15.67 -10.22 -5.09
C VAL A 136 -14.62 -10.14 -6.19
N ILE A 137 -15.02 -9.61 -7.35
CA ILE A 137 -14.13 -9.32 -8.47
C ILE A 137 -13.99 -7.80 -8.60
N ALA A 138 -12.84 -7.27 -8.25
CA ALA A 138 -12.51 -5.88 -8.54
C ALA A 138 -12.01 -5.76 -9.98
N THR A 139 -12.58 -4.84 -10.73
CA THR A 139 -12.13 -4.54 -12.11
C THR A 139 -10.66 -4.13 -12.09
N THR A 140 -9.86 -4.74 -12.97
CA THR A 140 -8.46 -4.37 -13.15
C THR A 140 -8.36 -3.14 -14.05
N ALA A 141 -7.48 -2.22 -13.70
CA ALA A 141 -7.13 -1.06 -14.52
C ALA A 141 -5.70 -1.21 -15.06
N ASP A 142 -5.51 -0.77 -16.29
CA ASP A 142 -4.20 -0.58 -16.90
C ASP A 142 -3.84 0.90 -16.82
N PHE A 143 -2.76 1.21 -16.08
CA PHE A 143 -2.27 2.57 -15.96
C PHE A 143 -1.24 2.88 -17.04
N SER A 144 -1.48 3.98 -17.75
CA SER A 144 -0.57 4.52 -18.76
C SER A 144 0.18 5.74 -18.23
N GLY A 145 1.33 6.03 -18.81
CA GLY A 145 2.18 7.15 -18.38
C GLY A 145 3.18 6.77 -17.31
N GLU A 146 3.80 7.80 -16.71
CA GLU A 146 4.85 7.64 -15.70
C GLU A 146 4.29 7.34 -14.31
N ALA A 147 3.14 7.93 -13.99
CA ALA A 147 2.48 7.75 -12.70
C ALA A 147 1.70 6.44 -12.65
N LYS A 148 2.25 5.45 -11.95
CA LYS A 148 1.64 4.12 -11.80
C LYS A 148 1.41 3.81 -10.33
N PRO A 149 0.17 3.57 -9.91
CA PRO A 149 -0.14 3.23 -8.52
C PRO A 149 0.15 1.75 -8.24
N CYS A 150 0.34 1.45 -6.96
CA CYS A 150 0.43 0.09 -6.46
C CYS A 150 -0.97 -0.52 -6.34
N ARG A 151 -1.17 -1.72 -6.89
CA ARG A 151 -2.40 -2.49 -6.69
C ARG A 151 -2.35 -3.20 -5.33
N ASN A 152 -3.39 -3.00 -4.53
CA ASN A 152 -3.53 -3.67 -3.25
C ASN A 152 -4.36 -4.96 -3.37
N THR A 153 -4.27 -5.83 -2.36
CA THR A 153 -4.99 -7.11 -2.32
C THR A 153 -6.50 -6.96 -2.26
N ASP A 154 -7.00 -5.82 -1.76
CA ASP A 154 -8.44 -5.47 -1.75
C ASP A 154 -8.97 -4.99 -3.12
N GLY A 155 -8.12 -5.00 -4.16
CA GLY A 155 -8.44 -4.55 -5.51
C GLY A 155 -8.39 -3.04 -5.71
N THR A 156 -8.08 -2.25 -4.67
CA THR A 156 -7.84 -0.81 -4.80
C THR A 156 -6.43 -0.55 -5.34
N TYR A 157 -6.24 0.66 -5.90
CA TYR A 157 -4.92 1.14 -6.28
C TYR A 157 -4.54 2.29 -5.36
N ARG A 158 -3.30 2.32 -4.89
CA ARG A 158 -2.78 3.28 -3.93
C ARG A 158 -1.58 4.02 -4.48
N TYR A 159 -1.55 5.34 -4.27
CA TYR A 159 -0.52 6.21 -4.80
C TYR A 159 -0.19 7.32 -3.81
N PHE A 160 1.04 7.39 -3.36
CA PHE A 160 1.52 8.49 -2.51
C PHE A 160 1.75 9.74 -3.34
N VAL A 161 1.30 10.87 -2.80
CA VAL A 161 1.49 12.21 -3.36
C VAL A 161 1.95 13.17 -2.28
N ARG A 162 2.48 14.31 -2.69
CA ARG A 162 2.72 15.39 -1.76
C ARG A 162 1.39 15.91 -1.19
N PRO A 163 1.33 16.24 0.11
CA PRO A 163 0.11 16.79 0.70
C PRO A 163 -0.20 18.18 0.17
N GLY A 164 -1.47 18.57 0.26
CA GLY A 164 -1.94 19.92 -0.05
C GLY A 164 -2.44 20.09 -1.48
N GLN A 165 -2.36 21.34 -1.97
CA GLN A 165 -2.81 21.73 -3.30
C GLN A 165 -1.62 21.82 -4.27
N GLY A 166 -1.91 21.72 -5.57
CA GLY A 166 -0.90 21.95 -6.61
C GLY A 166 -0.19 20.69 -7.09
N ASN A 167 -0.69 19.49 -6.77
CA ASN A 167 -0.22 18.29 -7.43
C ASN A 167 -0.52 18.36 -8.92
N THR A 168 0.50 18.17 -9.73
CA THR A 168 0.40 18.10 -11.20
C THR A 168 0.35 16.65 -11.70
N VAL A 169 0.55 15.68 -10.80
CA VAL A 169 0.50 14.26 -11.12
C VAL A 169 -0.92 13.88 -11.50
N THR A 170 -1.07 13.23 -12.65
CA THR A 170 -2.34 12.65 -13.10
C THR A 170 -2.17 11.16 -13.31
N LEU A 171 -2.97 10.38 -12.62
CA LEU A 171 -3.12 8.95 -12.86
C LEU A 171 -4.03 8.78 -14.06
N THR A 172 -3.49 8.28 -15.15
CA THR A 172 -4.22 7.99 -16.37
C THR A 172 -4.33 6.48 -16.53
N GLY A 173 -5.51 5.99 -16.76
CA GLY A 173 -5.72 4.56 -16.92
C GLY A 173 -6.92 4.22 -17.77
N SER A 174 -7.03 2.94 -18.10
CA SER A 174 -8.16 2.35 -18.80
C SER A 174 -8.59 1.05 -18.14
N TYR A 175 -9.81 0.62 -18.42
CA TYR A 175 -10.35 -0.66 -17.99
C TYR A 175 -11.39 -1.17 -19.00
N ALA A 176 -11.98 -2.33 -18.77
CA ALA A 176 -12.89 -3.00 -19.70
C ALA A 176 -12.24 -3.16 -21.10
N ASP A 177 -11.05 -3.80 -21.13
CA ASP A 177 -10.24 -4.03 -22.34
C ASP A 177 -9.94 -2.74 -23.11
N GLY A 178 -9.61 -1.68 -22.39
CA GLY A 178 -9.28 -0.38 -22.98
C GLY A 178 -10.48 0.43 -23.48
N LYS A 179 -11.71 -0.06 -23.29
CA LYS A 179 -12.92 0.62 -23.79
C LYS A 179 -13.34 1.83 -22.96
N LYS A 180 -12.85 1.92 -21.73
CA LYS A 180 -13.14 3.03 -20.81
C LYS A 180 -11.84 3.62 -20.27
N GLU A 181 -11.70 4.91 -20.37
CA GLU A 181 -10.56 5.67 -19.88
C GLU A 181 -10.96 6.51 -18.67
N PHE A 182 -10.00 6.75 -17.78
CA PHE A 182 -10.18 7.64 -16.64
C PHE A 182 -8.92 8.46 -16.36
N PHE A 183 -9.12 9.62 -15.73
CA PHE A 183 -8.08 10.55 -15.34
C PHE A 183 -8.33 11.02 -13.91
N ILE A 184 -7.33 10.87 -13.04
CA ILE A 184 -7.42 11.28 -11.64
C ILE A 184 -6.22 12.15 -11.32
N THR A 185 -6.47 13.41 -10.94
CA THR A 185 -5.43 14.29 -10.40
C THR A 185 -5.62 14.41 -8.89
N PRO A 186 -4.80 13.71 -8.07
CA PRO A 186 -4.91 13.78 -6.63
C PRO A 186 -4.61 15.18 -6.11
N ASN A 187 -5.58 15.82 -5.47
CA ASN A 187 -5.46 17.16 -4.92
C ASN A 187 -6.20 17.29 -3.60
N ASN A 188 -5.78 18.28 -2.78
CA ASN A 188 -6.42 18.62 -1.52
C ASN A 188 -6.48 17.45 -0.54
N ILE A 189 -5.37 16.74 -0.40
CA ILE A 189 -5.23 15.69 0.58
C ILE A 189 -4.30 16.21 1.68
N SER A 190 -4.76 16.17 2.93
CA SER A 190 -3.96 16.59 4.07
C SER A 190 -2.81 15.63 4.32
N VAL A 191 -1.75 16.12 4.94
CA VAL A 191 -0.63 15.28 5.38
C VAL A 191 -1.15 14.15 6.27
N SER A 192 -0.55 12.96 6.15
CA SER A 192 -0.94 11.77 6.93
C SER A 192 -2.41 11.36 6.77
N SER A 193 -3.03 11.73 5.65
CA SER A 193 -4.43 11.42 5.33
C SER A 193 -4.55 10.77 3.97
N TYR A 194 -5.74 10.25 3.68
CA TYR A 194 -6.04 9.70 2.36
C TYR A 194 -7.31 10.30 1.76
N LYS A 195 -7.44 10.16 0.45
CA LYS A 195 -8.66 10.51 -0.27
C LYS A 195 -8.97 9.43 -1.31
N THR A 196 -10.23 9.01 -1.33
CA THR A 196 -10.71 7.99 -2.27
C THR A 196 -11.27 8.64 -3.52
N TYR A 197 -10.88 8.11 -4.67
CA TYR A 197 -11.33 8.48 -6.00
C TYR A 197 -12.03 7.27 -6.62
N LYS A 198 -13.30 7.43 -6.94
CA LYS A 198 -14.15 6.36 -7.48
C LYS A 198 -14.25 6.46 -8.99
N VAL A 199 -13.66 5.52 -9.71
CA VAL A 199 -13.76 5.46 -11.17
C VAL A 199 -15.20 5.09 -11.54
N ASP A 200 -15.83 5.90 -12.40
CA ASP A 200 -17.27 5.79 -12.76
C ASP A 200 -18.20 5.64 -11.55
N GLY A 201 -17.83 6.27 -10.40
CA GLY A 201 -18.56 6.10 -9.14
C GLY A 201 -18.30 4.78 -8.43
N ALA A 202 -17.39 3.95 -8.95
CA ALA A 202 -17.06 2.61 -8.47
C ALA A 202 -18.30 1.77 -8.11
N PRO A 203 -19.22 1.55 -9.08
CA PRO A 203 -20.44 0.82 -8.82
C PRO A 203 -20.12 -0.61 -8.40
N THR A 204 -20.94 -1.12 -7.48
CA THR A 204 -20.98 -2.53 -7.14
C THR A 204 -22.13 -3.16 -7.91
N ILE A 205 -21.83 -4.22 -8.66
CA ILE A 205 -22.82 -5.04 -9.35
C ILE A 205 -23.00 -6.29 -8.51
N ASP A 206 -24.11 -6.37 -7.79
CA ASP A 206 -24.48 -7.58 -7.06
C ASP A 206 -25.10 -8.59 -8.03
N LYS A 207 -24.62 -9.82 -7.97
CA LYS A 207 -25.16 -10.96 -8.70
C LYS A 207 -25.53 -12.04 -7.70
N ASP A 208 -26.83 -12.38 -7.64
CA ASP A 208 -27.25 -13.57 -6.94
C ASP A 208 -26.88 -14.77 -7.81
N HIS A 209 -26.07 -15.66 -7.26
CA HIS A 209 -25.61 -16.85 -7.97
C HIS A 209 -25.76 -18.07 -7.07
N ASN A 210 -26.48 -19.08 -7.55
CA ASN A 210 -26.51 -20.38 -6.90
C ASN A 210 -25.40 -21.25 -7.50
N LEU A 211 -24.25 -21.24 -6.85
CA LEU A 211 -23.08 -21.98 -7.30
C LEU A 211 -23.41 -23.48 -7.41
N GLN A 212 -23.21 -24.06 -8.60
CA GLN A 212 -23.50 -25.44 -8.90
C GLN A 212 -22.26 -26.17 -9.43
N VAL A 213 -22.20 -27.45 -9.16
CA VAL A 213 -21.21 -28.33 -9.80
C VAL A 213 -21.40 -28.27 -11.32
N GLY A 214 -20.35 -27.94 -12.03
CA GLY A 214 -20.34 -27.75 -13.48
C GLY A 214 -20.33 -26.29 -13.93
N ASP A 215 -20.49 -25.31 -13.03
CA ASP A 215 -20.32 -23.88 -13.37
C ASP A 215 -18.88 -23.59 -13.80
N TYR A 216 -18.73 -22.62 -14.68
CA TYR A 216 -17.43 -22.25 -15.28
C TYR A 216 -16.85 -21.02 -14.61
N LEU A 217 -15.59 -21.10 -14.20
CA LEU A 217 -14.79 -19.93 -13.79
C LEU A 217 -13.95 -19.47 -14.98
N LEU A 218 -14.10 -18.21 -15.36
CA LEU A 218 -13.36 -17.60 -16.45
C LEU A 218 -12.07 -16.91 -15.94
N ALA A 219 -11.13 -16.67 -16.84
CA ALA A 219 -9.84 -16.03 -16.52
C ALA A 219 -9.99 -14.59 -15.98
N ASP A 220 -11.08 -13.91 -16.28
CA ASP A 220 -11.42 -12.60 -15.74
C ASP A 220 -12.08 -12.68 -14.34
N GLY A 221 -12.23 -13.90 -13.80
CA GLY A 221 -12.84 -14.19 -12.52
C GLY A 221 -14.37 -14.29 -12.55
N ASN A 222 -15.03 -14.04 -13.68
CA ASN A 222 -16.48 -14.20 -13.79
C ASN A 222 -16.89 -15.68 -13.71
N ILE A 223 -18.08 -15.91 -13.13
CA ILE A 223 -18.71 -17.22 -13.07
C ILE A 223 -19.84 -17.26 -14.10
N VAL A 224 -19.88 -18.31 -14.89
CA VAL A 224 -20.96 -18.59 -15.85
C VAL A 224 -21.60 -19.93 -15.48
N GLY A 225 -22.92 -19.94 -15.37
CA GLY A 225 -23.67 -21.13 -15.01
C GLY A 225 -23.50 -22.27 -16.03
N LYS A 226 -23.45 -23.50 -15.55
CA LYS A 226 -23.28 -24.72 -16.38
C LYS A 226 -24.34 -24.84 -17.49
N ASP A 227 -25.52 -24.30 -17.25
CA ASP A 227 -26.67 -24.36 -18.17
C ASP A 227 -26.70 -23.16 -19.13
N GLU A 228 -25.76 -22.23 -19.01
CA GLU A 228 -25.64 -21.09 -19.92
C GLU A 228 -24.77 -21.43 -21.13
N THR A 229 -25.13 -20.83 -22.29
CA THR A 229 -24.33 -21.01 -23.49
C THR A 229 -23.14 -20.06 -23.46
N LEU A 230 -21.93 -20.63 -23.36
CA LEU A 230 -20.68 -19.85 -23.44
C LEU A 230 -20.47 -19.31 -24.86
N THR A 231 -20.06 -18.04 -24.98
CA THR A 231 -19.52 -17.50 -26.24
C THR A 231 -18.17 -18.17 -26.55
N GLU A 232 -17.68 -18.04 -27.78
CA GLU A 232 -16.36 -18.58 -28.16
C GLU A 232 -15.23 -17.96 -27.33
N GLU A 233 -15.34 -16.65 -27.02
CA GLU A 233 -14.39 -15.93 -26.15
C GLU A 233 -14.43 -16.48 -24.72
N GLN A 234 -15.61 -16.70 -24.18
CA GLN A 234 -15.77 -17.30 -22.84
C GLN A 234 -15.22 -18.72 -22.80
N LYS A 235 -15.50 -19.55 -23.82
CA LYS A 235 -14.93 -20.91 -23.89
C LYS A 235 -13.40 -20.89 -23.85
N ALA A 236 -12.80 -19.95 -24.57
CA ALA A 236 -11.34 -19.79 -24.60
C ALA A 236 -10.77 -19.29 -23.25
N SER A 237 -11.59 -18.65 -22.42
CA SER A 237 -11.19 -18.06 -21.15
C SER A 237 -11.53 -18.91 -19.93
N VAL A 238 -12.17 -20.08 -20.09
CA VAL A 238 -12.46 -20.99 -18.97
C VAL A 238 -11.15 -21.51 -18.37
N ILE A 239 -10.94 -21.24 -17.08
CA ILE A 239 -9.75 -21.69 -16.33
C ILE A 239 -10.07 -22.80 -15.33
N ALA A 240 -11.33 -22.94 -14.91
CA ALA A 240 -11.76 -23.99 -14.01
C ALA A 240 -13.25 -24.30 -14.17
N ILE A 241 -13.64 -25.47 -13.64
CA ILE A 241 -15.04 -25.88 -13.52
C ILE A 241 -15.28 -26.23 -12.05
N VAL A 242 -16.38 -25.74 -11.51
CA VAL A 242 -16.78 -26.06 -10.13
C VAL A 242 -17.08 -27.55 -10.02
N PHE A 243 -16.30 -28.25 -9.20
CA PHE A 243 -16.49 -29.68 -8.97
C PHE A 243 -17.15 -29.99 -7.62
N HIS A 244 -17.16 -29.04 -6.71
CA HIS A 244 -17.82 -29.08 -5.41
C HIS A 244 -18.40 -27.72 -5.07
N ALA A 245 -19.58 -27.65 -4.50
CA ALA A 245 -20.24 -26.44 -4.04
C ALA A 245 -20.74 -26.67 -2.62
N GLY A 246 -20.30 -25.83 -1.68
CA GLY A 246 -20.64 -25.87 -0.27
C GLY A 246 -19.46 -26.26 0.63
N HIS A 247 -19.72 -26.29 1.94
CA HIS A 247 -18.75 -26.72 2.93
C HIS A 247 -18.52 -28.24 2.90
N HIS A 248 -17.26 -28.61 3.04
CA HIS A 248 -16.92 -30.01 3.37
C HIS A 248 -16.86 -30.12 4.89
N GLU A 249 -17.52 -31.16 5.47
CA GLU A 249 -17.65 -31.34 6.93
C GLU A 249 -16.31 -31.37 7.70
N ASN A 250 -15.21 -31.60 7.02
CA ASN A 250 -13.85 -31.68 7.60
C ASN A 250 -12.91 -30.54 7.21
N ASP A 251 -13.38 -29.51 6.52
CA ASP A 251 -12.55 -28.37 6.15
C ASP A 251 -12.56 -27.33 7.26
N ALA A 252 -11.40 -27.13 7.87
CA ALA A 252 -11.18 -26.09 8.88
C ALA A 252 -10.92 -24.71 8.26
N SER A 253 -10.89 -24.60 6.95
CA SER A 253 -10.67 -23.34 6.20
C SER A 253 -11.62 -23.27 5.02
N ASP A 254 -12.36 -22.18 4.96
CA ASP A 254 -13.14 -21.82 3.78
C ASP A 254 -12.21 -21.53 2.60
N TYR A 255 -12.58 -21.99 1.42
CA TYR A 255 -11.85 -21.76 0.18
C TYR A 255 -12.05 -20.34 -0.32
#